data_e19175f7f21514053d01baff6f7d3bae
#
_entry.id   e19175f7f21514053d01baff6f7d3bae
#
_cell.length_a   1.000
_cell.length_b   1.000
_cell.length_c   1.000
_cell.angle_alpha   90.00
_cell.angle_beta   90.00
_cell.angle_gamma   90.00
#
_symmetry.space_group_name_H-M   'P 1'
#
loop_
_entity.id
_entity.type
_entity.pdbx_description
1 polymer ?
#
loop_
_entity_poly.entity_id
_entity_poly.type
_entity_poly.pdbx_seq_one_letter_code
_entity_poly.pdbx_strand_id
1 'polypeptide(L)' 'MEEQVLSLLGQKDYFPANVPEMLEQLRWQPNRQQELQRILLTLTQTGSVTRTKGNRYIL' A
#
# COMPACT_ATOMS: atom_id res chain seq x y z
N MET A 1 -10.28 3.77 5.02
CA MET A 1 -8.94 4.06 4.57
C MET A 1 -8.11 2.84 4.31
N GLU A 2 -8.02 1.91 5.26
CA GLU A 2 -7.35 0.63 5.00
C GLU A 2 -8.00 -0.11 3.84
N GLU A 3 -9.31 0.03 3.72
CA GLU A 3 -10.07 -0.62 2.66
C GLU A 3 -9.60 -0.20 1.28
N GLN A 4 -9.26 1.09 1.10
CA GLN A 4 -8.77 1.58 -0.18
C GLN A 4 -7.44 0.94 -0.54
N VAL A 5 -6.57 0.78 0.44
CA VAL A 5 -5.27 0.15 0.23
C VAL A 5 -5.45 -1.33 -0.12
N LEU A 6 -6.28 -2.03 0.63
CA LEU A 6 -6.53 -3.45 0.36
C LEU A 6 -7.20 -3.64 -1.00
N SER A 7 -8.11 -2.77 -1.36
CA SER A 7 -8.77 -2.82 -2.65
C SER A 7 -7.78 -2.65 -3.79
N LEU A 8 -6.85 -1.70 -3.65
CA LEU A 8 -5.81 -1.50 -4.64
C LEU A 8 -4.95 -2.75 -4.79
N LEU A 9 -4.50 -3.31 -3.68
CA LEU A 9 -3.62 -4.46 -3.70
C LEU A 9 -4.30 -5.72 -4.23
N GLY A 10 -5.62 -5.76 -4.17
CA GLY A 10 -6.39 -6.91 -4.65
C GLY A 10 -6.78 -6.83 -6.13
N GLN A 11 -6.45 -5.74 -6.83
CA GLN A 11 -6.80 -5.61 -8.24
C GLN A 11 -5.96 -6.56 -9.10
N LYS A 12 -6.58 -7.09 -10.15
CA LYS A 12 -5.89 -8.00 -11.06
C LYS A 12 -4.69 -7.36 -11.73
N ASP A 13 -4.79 -6.08 -12.01
CA ASP A 13 -3.75 -5.33 -12.72
C ASP A 13 -2.71 -4.72 -11.80
N TYR A 14 -2.79 -5.04 -10.52
CA TYR A 14 -1.88 -4.45 -9.56
C TYR A 14 -0.48 -5.04 -9.70
N PHE A 15 0.51 -4.17 -9.82
CA PHE A 15 1.92 -4.55 -9.74
C PHE A 15 2.46 -4.18 -8.37
N PRO A 16 3.37 -4.98 -7.80
CA PRO A 16 3.98 -4.61 -6.53
C PRO A 16 4.55 -3.20 -6.60
N ALA A 17 4.12 -2.33 -5.70
CA ALA A 17 4.44 -0.92 -5.73
C ALA A 17 4.99 -0.47 -4.38
N ASN A 18 5.88 0.51 -4.42
CA ASN A 18 6.37 1.16 -3.21
C ASN A 18 5.40 2.26 -2.78
N VAL A 19 5.72 2.93 -1.64
CA VAL A 19 4.81 3.92 -1.08
C VAL A 19 4.52 5.07 -2.04
N PRO A 20 5.52 5.72 -2.66
CA PRO A 20 5.22 6.81 -3.59
C PRO A 20 4.35 6.36 -4.77
N GLU A 21 4.60 5.17 -5.31
CA GLU A 21 3.81 4.66 -6.41
C GLU A 21 2.37 4.39 -5.99
N MET A 22 2.18 3.87 -4.76
CA MET A 22 0.85 3.61 -4.25
C MET A 22 0.07 4.91 -4.03
N LEU A 23 0.74 5.97 -3.59
CA LEU A 23 0.09 7.27 -3.43
C LEU A 23 -0.47 7.75 -4.76
N GLU A 24 0.28 7.60 -5.84
CA GLU A 24 -0.19 7.99 -7.16
C GLU A 24 -1.38 7.16 -7.60
N GLN A 25 -1.32 5.86 -7.39
CA GLN A 25 -2.41 4.98 -7.80
C GLN A 25 -3.68 5.22 -7.00
N LEU A 26 -3.53 5.58 -5.72
CA LEU A 26 -4.66 5.93 -4.86
C LEU A 26 -5.16 7.35 -5.10
N ARG A 27 -4.40 8.15 -5.83
CA ARG A 27 -4.67 9.57 -6.06
C ARG A 27 -4.70 10.35 -4.75
N TRP A 28 -3.87 9.93 -3.80
CA TRP A 28 -3.69 10.64 -2.55
C TRP A 28 -2.63 11.71 -2.73
N GLN A 29 -2.77 12.79 -1.97
CA GLN A 29 -1.77 13.85 -2.00
C GLN A 29 -0.46 13.36 -1.37
N PRO A 30 0.70 13.88 -1.83
CA PRO A 30 1.99 13.44 -1.31
C PRO A 30 2.15 13.64 0.19
N ASN A 31 1.44 14.61 0.78
CA ASN A 31 1.53 14.84 2.23
C ASN A 31 0.86 13.73 3.05
N ARG A 32 0.20 12.78 2.40
CA ARG A 32 -0.40 11.63 3.08
C ARG A 32 0.52 10.41 3.10
N GLN A 33 1.78 10.59 2.73
CA GLN A 33 2.73 9.48 2.68
C GLN A 33 2.89 8.79 4.03
N GLN A 34 2.99 9.57 5.11
CA GLN A 34 3.12 8.99 6.44
C GLN A 34 1.88 8.19 6.84
N GLU A 35 0.72 8.70 6.49
CA GLU A 35 -0.53 7.97 6.77
C GLU A 35 -0.53 6.63 6.06
N LEU A 36 -0.14 6.61 4.78
CA LEU A 36 -0.09 5.37 4.02
C LEU A 36 0.93 4.41 4.62
N GLN A 37 2.09 4.91 5.03
CA GLN A 37 3.11 4.07 5.66
C GLN A 37 2.59 3.41 6.94
N ARG A 38 1.84 4.14 7.74
CA ARG A 38 1.25 3.60 8.97
C ARG A 38 0.23 2.51 8.65
N ILE A 39 -0.61 2.75 7.65
CA ILE A 39 -1.60 1.76 7.24
C ILE A 39 -0.89 0.49 6.78
N LEU A 40 0.12 0.63 5.93
CA LEU A 40 0.86 -0.53 5.42
C LEU A 40 1.59 -1.27 6.55
N LEU A 41 2.15 -0.54 7.51
CA LEU A 41 2.81 -1.17 8.64
C LEU A 41 1.82 -2.00 9.44
N THR A 42 0.66 -1.44 9.75
CA THR A 42 -0.39 -2.15 10.48
C THR A 42 -0.82 -3.39 9.73
N LEU A 43 -1.10 -3.26 8.44
CA LEU A 43 -1.55 -4.39 7.64
C LEU A 43 -0.47 -5.46 7.50
N THR A 44 0.79 -5.06 7.46
CA THR A 44 1.90 -6.02 7.43
C THR A 44 1.99 -6.77 8.76
N GLN A 45 1.84 -6.07 9.87
CA GLN A 45 1.90 -6.69 11.19
C GLN A 45 0.76 -7.68 11.42
N THR A 46 -0.41 -7.39 10.87
CA THR A 46 -1.55 -8.30 11.00
C THR A 46 -1.53 -9.44 9.98
N GLY A 47 -0.60 -9.42 9.04
CA GLY A 47 -0.50 -10.45 8.03
C GLY A 47 -1.39 -10.25 6.83
N SER A 48 -2.11 -9.14 6.75
CA SER A 48 -3.00 -8.85 5.61
C SER A 48 -2.22 -8.45 4.37
N VAL A 49 -1.03 -7.88 4.54
CA VAL A 49 -0.17 -7.41 3.45
C VAL A 49 1.24 -7.92 3.70
N THR A 50 1.96 -8.23 2.64
CA THR A 50 3.35 -8.67 2.71
C THR A 50 4.24 -7.64 2.04
N ARG A 51 5.36 -7.31 2.70
CA ARG A 51 6.38 -6.45 2.13
C ARG A 51 7.44 -7.31 1.42
N THR A 52 7.70 -7.00 0.17
CA THR A 52 8.72 -7.70 -0.62
C THR A 52 10.03 -6.92 -0.62
N LYS A 53 11.05 -7.47 -1.25
CA LYS A 53 12.32 -6.77 -1.43
C LYS A 53 12.09 -5.48 -2.20
N GLY A 54 12.82 -4.43 -1.82
CA GLY A 54 12.68 -3.13 -2.46
C GLY A 54 11.50 -2.32 -1.93
N ASN A 55 10.99 -2.70 -0.75
CA ASN A 55 9.90 -1.97 -0.08
C ASN A 55 8.63 -1.92 -0.91
N ARG A 56 8.34 -3.00 -1.63
CA ARG A 56 7.10 -3.13 -2.38
C ARG A 56 6.12 -3.97 -1.58
N TYR A 57 4.83 -3.76 -1.82
CA TYR A 57 3.78 -4.39 -1.01
C TYR A 57 2.84 -5.21 -1.88
N ILE A 58 2.46 -6.39 -1.38
CA ILE A 58 1.50 -7.30 -2.03
C ILE A 58 0.59 -7.90 -0.96
N LEU A 59 -0.51 -8.48 -1.39
CA LEU A 59 -1.40 -9.23 -0.50
C LEU A 59 -0.80 -10.56 -0.07
#